data_3fe08f50500510af5928f6d97eae875f
#
_entry.id   3fe08f50500510af5928f6d97eae875f
#
_cell.length_a   1.000
_cell.length_b   1.000
_cell.length_c   1.000
_cell.angle_alpha   90.00
_cell.angle_beta   90.00
_cell.angle_gamma   90.00
#
_symmetry.space_group_name_H-M   'P 1'
#
loop_
_entity.id
_entity.type
_entity.pdbx_description
1 polymer ?
#
loop_
_entity_poly.entity_id
_entity_poly.type
_entity_poly.pdbx_seq_one_letter_code
_entity_poly.pdbx_strand_id
1 'polypeptide(L)'
;MQERKISDLSKIKKFLMGNEAIAWGAVHAGVNVVAGYPGTPSTEVLETVAKNNDGSVYVEWSVNEKAALEVAAGASYAGARTLVTMKQVGLNVASDPLMSLAYVGVKGGMVILSADDPGPISSQTEQDTRTFAKFAKIPVFDPSSPEEAYDMMEEAYRVSEKWSTPVLFRPTTRVCHGCASVPVKAEYD
;
A
#
# COMPACT_ATOMS: atom_id res chain seq x y z
N MET A 1 -26.62 20.25 -10.55
CA MET A 1 -25.31 20.95 -10.54
C MET A 1 -25.06 21.53 -9.15
N GLN A 2 -24.85 20.70 -8.09
CA GLN A 2 -24.54 21.20 -6.73
C GLN A 2 -24.01 20.15 -5.73
N GLU A 3 -23.59 18.97 -6.18
CA GLU A 3 -23.04 17.96 -5.24
C GLU A 3 -21.52 17.95 -5.08
N ARG A 4 -20.80 18.84 -5.80
CA ARG A 4 -19.31 18.92 -5.75
C ARG A 4 -18.74 19.74 -4.61
N LYS A 5 -19.55 20.43 -3.80
CA LYS A 5 -19.07 21.41 -2.80
C LYS A 5 -18.92 20.92 -1.37
N ILE A 6 -19.45 19.75 -1.00
CA ILE A 6 -19.39 19.25 0.38
C ILE A 6 -18.16 18.35 0.61
N SER A 7 -17.65 17.67 -0.42
CA SER A 7 -16.44 16.82 -0.31
C SER A 7 -15.12 17.59 -0.23
N ASP A 8 -15.09 18.86 -0.67
CA ASP A 8 -13.86 19.67 -0.73
C ASP A 8 -13.53 20.42 0.57
N LEU A 9 -14.50 20.58 1.46
CA LEU A 9 -14.32 21.37 2.70
C LEU A 9 -13.68 20.58 3.84
N SER A 10 -13.45 19.26 3.68
CA SER A 10 -12.83 18.39 4.68
C SER A 10 -11.40 17.98 4.38
N LYS A 11 -10.77 18.55 3.34
CA LYS A 11 -9.38 18.23 3.00
C LYS A 11 -8.45 19.37 3.44
N ILE A 12 -7.36 19.00 4.12
CA ILE A 12 -6.25 19.90 4.45
C ILE A 12 -5.04 19.56 3.57
N LYS A 13 -4.23 20.55 3.24
CA LYS A 13 -2.98 20.31 2.49
C LYS A 13 -1.85 20.04 3.46
N LYS A 14 -1.22 18.87 3.34
CA LYS A 14 0.02 18.52 4.04
C LYS A 14 1.14 18.38 3.01
N PHE A 15 2.34 18.87 3.33
CA PHE A 15 3.53 18.62 2.51
C PHE A 15 4.10 17.26 2.92
N LEU A 16 3.97 16.28 2.04
CA LEU A 16 4.27 14.88 2.33
C LEU A 16 5.24 14.29 1.31
N MET A 17 6.10 13.42 1.78
CA MET A 17 6.80 12.45 0.94
C MET A 17 5.81 11.38 0.43
N GLY A 18 6.07 10.78 -0.72
CA GLY A 18 5.16 9.77 -1.29
C GLY A 18 4.88 8.59 -0.36
N ASN A 19 5.89 8.08 0.34
CA ASN A 19 5.70 7.03 1.34
C ASN A 19 4.78 7.48 2.49
N GLU A 20 4.90 8.74 2.93
CA GLU A 20 3.99 9.31 3.94
C GLU A 20 2.56 9.46 3.38
N ALA A 21 2.43 9.89 2.12
CA ALA A 21 1.14 10.01 1.46
C ALA A 21 0.43 8.65 1.34
N ILE A 22 1.16 7.59 0.96
CA ILE A 22 0.65 6.22 0.93
C ILE A 22 0.19 5.76 2.32
N ALA A 23 1.01 5.99 3.35
CA ALA A 23 0.69 5.63 4.72
C ALA A 23 -0.60 6.31 5.21
N TRP A 24 -0.71 7.63 5.02
CA TRP A 24 -1.92 8.38 5.35
C TRP A 24 -3.12 7.94 4.53
N GLY A 25 -2.94 7.60 3.24
CA GLY A 25 -3.98 7.03 2.40
C GLY A 25 -4.53 5.72 2.98
N ALA A 26 -3.65 4.83 3.45
CA ALA A 26 -4.02 3.56 4.07
C ALA A 26 -4.76 3.76 5.41
N VAL A 27 -4.26 4.66 6.28
CA VAL A 27 -4.90 4.99 7.56
C VAL A 27 -6.30 5.57 7.33
N HIS A 28 -6.42 6.54 6.44
CA HIS A 28 -7.71 7.16 6.12
C HIS A 28 -8.68 6.23 5.36
N ALA A 29 -8.15 5.17 4.75
CA ALA A 29 -8.94 4.08 4.20
C ALA A 29 -9.30 3.01 5.24
N GLY A 30 -8.91 3.18 6.51
CA GLY A 30 -9.27 2.28 7.60
C GLY A 30 -8.49 0.97 7.60
N VAL A 31 -7.18 1.01 7.33
CA VAL A 31 -6.32 -0.16 7.48
C VAL A 31 -6.30 -0.64 8.93
N ASN A 32 -6.32 -1.96 9.15
CA ASN A 32 -6.30 -2.57 10.47
C ASN A 32 -4.97 -3.24 10.79
N VAL A 33 -4.28 -3.78 9.77
CA VAL A 33 -3.01 -4.50 9.92
C VAL A 33 -2.03 -4.03 8.86
N VAL A 34 -0.85 -3.64 9.29
CA VAL A 34 0.29 -3.32 8.41
C VAL A 34 1.46 -4.22 8.77
N ALA A 35 1.88 -5.05 7.85
CA ALA A 35 3.03 -5.91 7.99
C ALA A 35 4.04 -5.65 6.87
N GLY A 36 5.33 -5.83 7.14
CA GLY A 36 6.33 -5.58 6.11
C GLY A 36 7.69 -6.15 6.43
N TYR A 37 8.59 -6.03 5.48
CA TYR A 37 10.02 -6.27 5.69
C TYR A 37 10.79 -5.04 5.20
N PRO A 38 11.77 -4.53 5.98
CA PRO A 38 12.44 -3.28 5.64
C PRO A 38 13.20 -3.38 4.32
N GLY A 39 13.05 -2.36 3.48
CA GLY A 39 13.75 -2.28 2.20
C GLY A 39 13.43 -0.98 1.47
N THR A 40 14.46 -0.17 1.20
CA THR A 40 14.32 1.04 0.36
C THR A 40 13.87 0.65 -1.06
N PRO A 41 12.82 1.31 -1.62
CA PRO A 41 12.27 2.60 -1.21
C PRO A 41 10.93 2.53 -0.43
N SER A 42 10.54 1.42 0.20
CA SER A 42 9.21 1.25 0.83
C SER A 42 9.17 1.38 2.35
N THR A 43 10.31 1.43 3.02
CA THR A 43 10.43 1.33 4.50
C THR A 43 9.58 2.37 5.23
N GLU A 44 9.60 3.62 4.78
CA GLU A 44 8.96 4.74 5.45
C GLU A 44 7.42 4.67 5.44
N VAL A 45 6.82 3.82 4.60
CA VAL A 45 5.36 3.60 4.62
C VAL A 45 4.93 3.00 5.96
N LEU A 46 5.51 1.87 6.33
CA LEU A 46 5.21 1.20 7.60
C LEU A 46 5.63 2.06 8.80
N GLU A 47 6.81 2.68 8.74
CA GLU A 47 7.31 3.56 9.80
C GLU A 47 6.38 4.75 10.04
N THR A 48 5.82 5.33 8.97
CA THR A 48 4.87 6.44 9.09
C THR A 48 3.58 6.00 9.76
N VAL A 49 3.04 4.83 9.40
CA VAL A 49 1.87 4.28 10.10
C VAL A 49 2.19 4.03 11.57
N ALA A 50 3.33 3.39 11.88
CA ALA A 50 3.74 3.10 13.25
C ALA A 50 3.90 4.36 14.11
N LYS A 51 4.51 5.41 13.54
CA LYS A 51 4.76 6.69 14.22
C LYS A 51 3.46 7.44 14.55
N ASN A 52 2.46 7.35 13.69
CA ASN A 52 1.20 8.08 13.83
C ASN A 52 0.05 7.19 14.33
N ASN A 53 0.34 5.98 14.78
CA ASN A 53 -0.63 5.00 15.26
C ASN A 53 -1.09 5.34 16.68
N ASP A 54 -2.39 5.48 16.87
CA ASP A 54 -3.06 5.64 18.17
C ASP A 54 -3.31 4.31 18.91
N GLY A 55 -2.86 3.20 18.33
CA GLY A 55 -3.08 1.84 18.83
C GLY A 55 -4.22 1.10 18.12
N SER A 56 -4.91 1.74 17.18
CA SER A 56 -6.00 1.11 16.41
C SER A 56 -5.52 0.19 15.29
N VAL A 57 -4.28 0.37 14.83
CA VAL A 57 -3.67 -0.41 13.76
C VAL A 57 -2.59 -1.34 14.32
N TYR A 58 -2.67 -2.63 14.02
CA TYR A 58 -1.56 -3.55 14.30
C TYR A 58 -0.45 -3.33 13.28
N VAL A 59 0.77 -3.06 13.74
CA VAL A 59 1.93 -2.80 12.88
C VAL A 59 3.10 -3.68 13.30
N GLU A 60 3.69 -4.41 12.33
CA GLU A 60 4.87 -5.24 12.60
C GLU A 60 5.89 -5.25 11.47
N TRP A 61 7.17 -5.34 11.84
CA TRP A 61 8.21 -5.84 10.98
C TRP A 61 8.29 -7.36 11.10
N SER A 62 7.98 -8.06 10.02
CA SER A 62 8.07 -9.52 9.95
C SER A 62 9.51 -9.97 9.65
N VAL A 63 9.79 -11.26 9.83
CA VAL A 63 11.14 -11.83 9.62
C VAL A 63 11.57 -11.88 8.14
N ASN A 64 10.62 -11.85 7.21
CA ASN A 64 10.80 -11.69 5.77
C ASN A 64 9.47 -11.33 5.10
N GLU A 65 9.50 -11.07 3.78
CA GLU A 65 8.34 -10.63 3.01
C GLU A 65 7.27 -11.73 2.86
N LYS A 66 7.68 -13.00 2.83
CA LYS A 66 6.74 -14.13 2.81
C LYS A 66 5.91 -14.15 4.10
N ALA A 67 6.58 -14.09 5.26
CA ALA A 67 5.90 -14.05 6.55
C ALA A 67 4.99 -12.82 6.68
N ALA A 68 5.44 -11.64 6.23
CA ALA A 68 4.62 -10.42 6.21
C ALA A 68 3.32 -10.61 5.41
N LEU A 69 3.43 -11.20 4.23
CA LEU A 69 2.28 -11.47 3.38
C LEU A 69 1.32 -12.48 4.01
N GLU A 70 1.84 -13.54 4.64
CA GLU A 70 1.04 -14.57 5.31
C GLU A 70 0.30 -14.03 6.55
N VAL A 71 0.94 -13.16 7.34
CA VAL A 71 0.30 -12.46 8.47
C VAL A 71 -0.87 -11.61 7.97
N ALA A 72 -0.64 -10.80 6.95
CA ALA A 72 -1.69 -9.96 6.36
C ALA A 72 -2.81 -10.80 5.72
N ALA A 73 -2.49 -11.92 5.07
CA ALA A 73 -3.46 -12.83 4.51
C ALA A 73 -4.37 -13.42 5.59
N GLY A 74 -3.79 -13.88 6.70
CA GLY A 74 -4.57 -14.38 7.84
C GLY A 74 -5.52 -13.33 8.40
N ALA A 75 -5.06 -12.10 8.57
CA ALA A 75 -5.88 -10.98 9.00
C ALA A 75 -6.99 -10.64 7.98
N SER A 76 -6.67 -10.65 6.68
CA SER A 76 -7.66 -10.44 5.63
C SER A 76 -8.75 -11.51 5.63
N TYR A 77 -8.41 -12.79 5.85
CA TYR A 77 -9.40 -13.86 6.00
C TYR A 77 -10.35 -13.63 7.19
N ALA A 78 -9.86 -13.00 8.25
CA ALA A 78 -10.70 -12.58 9.37
C ALA A 78 -11.57 -11.34 9.07
N GLY A 79 -11.35 -10.67 7.93
CA GLY A 79 -12.11 -9.52 7.46
C GLY A 79 -11.44 -8.16 7.68
N ALA A 80 -10.18 -8.14 8.14
CA ALA A 80 -9.42 -6.91 8.34
C ALA A 80 -8.90 -6.34 7.01
N ARG A 81 -8.86 -5.01 6.87
CA ARG A 81 -8.09 -4.35 5.82
C ARG A 81 -6.60 -4.43 6.13
N THR A 82 -5.80 -4.88 5.18
CA THR A 82 -4.38 -5.13 5.38
C THR A 82 -3.52 -4.42 4.34
N LEU A 83 -2.34 -3.98 4.78
CA LEU A 83 -1.28 -3.46 3.92
C LEU A 83 -0.01 -4.26 4.15
N VAL A 84 0.61 -4.74 3.08
CA VAL A 84 1.95 -5.34 3.14
C VAL A 84 2.93 -4.46 2.41
N THR A 85 4.09 -4.20 3.02
CA THR A 85 5.10 -3.32 2.41
C THR A 85 6.41 -4.06 2.14
N MET A 86 6.90 -3.91 0.91
CA MET A 86 8.17 -4.48 0.48
C MET A 86 8.74 -3.75 -0.74
N LYS A 87 10.02 -3.94 -1.01
CA LYS A 87 10.62 -3.55 -2.29
C LYS A 87 10.45 -4.64 -3.35
N GLN A 88 10.76 -4.35 -4.63
CA GLN A 88 10.52 -5.28 -5.73
C GLN A 88 11.15 -6.67 -5.55
N VAL A 89 12.38 -6.76 -5.02
CA VAL A 89 13.02 -8.08 -4.79
C VAL A 89 12.34 -8.87 -3.67
N GLY A 90 11.67 -8.19 -2.74
CA GLY A 90 10.87 -8.82 -1.69
C GLY A 90 9.64 -9.52 -2.27
N LEU A 91 9.09 -9.02 -3.37
CA LEU A 91 7.98 -9.67 -4.06
C LEU A 91 8.38 -11.07 -4.58
N ASN A 92 9.65 -11.28 -4.93
CA ASN A 92 10.15 -12.60 -5.30
C ASN A 92 10.07 -13.58 -4.13
N VAL A 93 10.41 -13.13 -2.92
CA VAL A 93 10.30 -13.91 -1.68
C VAL A 93 8.85 -14.21 -1.33
N ALA A 94 7.96 -13.23 -1.52
CA ALA A 94 6.53 -13.34 -1.24
C ALA A 94 5.73 -13.98 -2.39
N SER A 95 6.35 -14.42 -3.47
CA SER A 95 5.68 -14.91 -4.67
C SER A 95 4.80 -16.14 -4.41
N ASP A 96 5.25 -17.09 -3.59
CA ASP A 96 4.52 -18.30 -3.26
C ASP A 96 3.16 -18.00 -2.60
N PRO A 97 3.08 -17.30 -1.46
CA PRO A 97 1.79 -16.93 -0.90
C PRO A 97 0.98 -16.00 -1.79
N LEU A 98 1.62 -15.09 -2.55
CA LEU A 98 0.90 -14.22 -3.48
C LEU A 98 0.16 -15.02 -4.56
N MET A 99 0.81 -16.02 -5.17
CA MET A 99 0.17 -16.85 -6.19
C MET A 99 -0.99 -17.67 -5.60
N SER A 100 -0.84 -18.16 -4.38
CA SER A 100 -1.91 -18.85 -3.66
C SER A 100 -3.08 -17.91 -3.38
N LEU A 101 -2.81 -16.69 -2.90
CA LEU A 101 -3.82 -15.65 -2.64
C LEU A 101 -4.55 -15.20 -3.90
N ALA A 102 -3.85 -15.05 -5.02
CA ALA A 102 -4.45 -14.71 -6.31
C ALA A 102 -5.51 -15.73 -6.76
N TYR A 103 -5.36 -16.97 -6.35
CA TYR A 103 -6.31 -18.06 -6.64
C TYR A 103 -7.41 -18.19 -5.58
N VAL A 104 -7.04 -18.14 -4.29
CA VAL A 104 -7.99 -18.32 -3.16
C VAL A 104 -8.83 -17.07 -2.93
N GLY A 105 -8.25 -15.90 -3.16
CA GLY A 105 -8.88 -14.61 -2.88
C GLY A 105 -8.70 -14.14 -1.46
N VAL A 106 -9.38 -13.04 -1.11
CA VAL A 106 -9.33 -12.38 0.20
C VAL A 106 -10.75 -12.03 0.65
N LYS A 107 -10.93 -11.73 1.95
CA LYS A 107 -12.20 -11.31 2.52
C LYS A 107 -12.19 -9.83 2.92
N GLY A 108 -11.27 -9.41 3.78
CA GLY A 108 -10.97 -7.99 4.00
C GLY A 108 -10.07 -7.47 2.89
N GLY A 109 -10.17 -6.18 2.59
CA GLY A 109 -9.35 -5.56 1.55
C GLY A 109 -7.85 -5.75 1.80
N MET A 110 -7.11 -6.22 0.80
CA MET A 110 -5.68 -6.48 0.91
C MET A 110 -4.90 -5.76 -0.18
N VAL A 111 -4.02 -4.87 0.24
CA VAL A 111 -3.10 -4.13 -0.62
C VAL A 111 -1.67 -4.61 -0.38
N ILE A 112 -0.99 -5.00 -1.45
CA ILE A 112 0.40 -5.43 -1.44
C ILE A 112 1.22 -4.35 -2.11
N LEU A 113 1.93 -3.56 -1.33
CA LEU A 113 2.81 -2.52 -1.83
C LEU A 113 4.17 -3.13 -2.17
N SER A 114 4.52 -3.08 -3.46
CA SER A 114 5.84 -3.42 -3.97
C SER A 114 6.47 -2.19 -4.61
N ALA A 115 7.43 -1.58 -3.93
CA ALA A 115 8.09 -0.38 -4.44
C ALA A 115 9.21 -0.76 -5.41
N ASP A 116 9.05 -0.34 -6.66
CA ASP A 116 10.02 -0.57 -7.73
C ASP A 116 11.11 0.52 -7.75
N ASP A 117 12.29 0.11 -8.18
CA ASP A 117 13.47 0.99 -8.30
C ASP A 117 14.01 0.97 -9.75
N PRO A 118 13.29 1.59 -10.71
CA PRO A 118 13.73 1.62 -12.11
C PRO A 118 15.00 2.44 -12.27
N GLY A 119 16.00 1.86 -12.99
CA GLY A 119 17.36 2.38 -13.02
C GLY A 119 17.96 2.31 -11.63
N PRO A 120 18.32 1.13 -11.11
CA PRO A 120 18.45 0.88 -9.68
C PRO A 120 19.34 1.90 -8.98
N ILE A 121 18.75 2.61 -8.00
CA ILE A 121 19.44 3.63 -7.19
C ILE A 121 19.93 2.98 -5.89
N SER A 122 19.08 2.17 -5.25
CA SER A 122 19.37 1.52 -3.96
C SER A 122 19.13 0.01 -3.96
N SER A 123 18.56 -0.53 -5.02
CA SER A 123 18.26 -1.96 -5.16
C SER A 123 19.35 -2.70 -5.92
N GLN A 124 19.48 -4.02 -5.69
CA GLN A 124 20.47 -4.87 -6.35
C GLN A 124 20.17 -5.09 -7.83
N THR A 125 18.88 -5.05 -8.19
CA THR A 125 18.37 -5.35 -9.53
C THR A 125 17.22 -4.40 -9.86
N GLU A 126 16.87 -4.39 -11.13
CA GLU A 126 15.66 -3.73 -11.64
C GLU A 126 14.58 -4.78 -11.94
N GLN A 127 13.36 -4.53 -11.51
CA GLN A 127 12.19 -5.34 -11.84
C GLN A 127 11.00 -4.43 -12.12
N ASP A 128 10.17 -4.83 -13.08
CA ASP A 128 8.85 -4.23 -13.31
C ASP A 128 7.77 -5.13 -12.73
N THR A 129 7.36 -4.85 -11.49
CA THR A 129 6.39 -5.68 -10.77
C THR A 129 4.98 -5.60 -11.35
N ARG A 130 4.69 -4.67 -12.28
CA ARG A 130 3.43 -4.66 -13.05
C ARG A 130 3.27 -5.94 -13.87
N THR A 131 4.37 -6.46 -14.41
CA THR A 131 4.35 -7.73 -15.14
C THR A 131 4.07 -8.92 -14.21
N PHE A 132 4.47 -8.81 -12.95
CA PHE A 132 4.16 -9.79 -11.92
C PHE A 132 2.64 -9.82 -11.62
N ALA A 133 2.01 -8.66 -11.48
CA ALA A 133 0.56 -8.56 -11.30
C ALA A 133 -0.20 -9.14 -12.51
N LYS A 134 0.28 -8.87 -13.73
CA LYS A 134 -0.27 -9.46 -14.94
C LYS A 134 -0.18 -10.98 -14.97
N PHE A 135 0.97 -11.53 -14.54
CA PHE A 135 1.15 -12.98 -14.42
C PHE A 135 0.23 -13.61 -13.36
N ALA A 136 0.13 -12.97 -12.19
CA ALA A 136 -0.77 -13.39 -11.11
C ALA A 136 -2.26 -13.11 -11.39
N LYS A 137 -2.59 -12.34 -12.44
CA LYS A 137 -3.95 -11.91 -12.80
C LYS A 137 -4.66 -11.13 -11.70
N ILE A 138 -3.93 -10.29 -10.99
CA ILE A 138 -4.46 -9.39 -9.96
C ILE A 138 -4.45 -7.94 -10.45
N PRO A 139 -5.34 -7.07 -9.91
CA PRO A 139 -5.29 -5.64 -10.21
C PRO A 139 -3.98 -5.00 -9.77
N VAL A 140 -3.53 -3.98 -10.52
CA VAL A 140 -2.36 -3.17 -10.15
C VAL A 140 -2.71 -1.69 -10.17
N PHE A 141 -2.24 -0.97 -9.15
CA PHE A 141 -2.26 0.49 -9.07
C PHE A 141 -0.83 1.01 -9.19
N ASP A 142 -0.61 1.95 -10.09
CA ASP A 142 0.71 2.48 -10.44
C ASP A 142 0.68 4.02 -10.37
N PRO A 143 0.78 4.61 -9.17
CA PRO A 143 0.68 6.06 -9.00
C PRO A 143 1.88 6.78 -9.61
N SER A 144 1.62 7.96 -10.19
CA SER A 144 2.63 8.82 -10.81
C SER A 144 3.09 9.97 -9.91
N SER A 145 2.40 10.21 -8.80
CA SER A 145 2.71 11.28 -7.85
C SER A 145 2.31 10.91 -6.41
N PRO A 146 2.83 11.63 -5.39
CA PRO A 146 2.39 11.44 -4.01
C PRO A 146 0.90 11.69 -3.79
N GLU A 147 0.31 12.66 -4.47
CA GLU A 147 -1.12 12.97 -4.40
C GLU A 147 -1.96 11.81 -4.93
N GLU A 148 -1.61 11.30 -6.11
CA GLU A 148 -2.27 10.15 -6.72
C GLU A 148 -2.11 8.89 -5.86
N ALA A 149 -0.92 8.70 -5.25
CA ALA A 149 -0.66 7.58 -4.37
C ALA A 149 -1.56 7.59 -3.11
N TYR A 150 -1.84 8.78 -2.55
CA TYR A 150 -2.79 8.95 -1.46
C TYR A 150 -4.22 8.57 -1.89
N ASP A 151 -4.70 9.17 -2.99
CA ASP A 151 -6.09 8.98 -3.45
C ASP A 151 -6.35 7.54 -3.93
N MET A 152 -5.39 6.91 -4.60
CA MET A 152 -5.51 5.53 -5.10
C MET A 152 -5.59 4.48 -3.98
N MET A 153 -5.13 4.77 -2.77
CA MET A 153 -5.12 3.78 -1.69
C MET A 153 -6.54 3.36 -1.27
N GLU A 154 -7.45 4.31 -1.14
CA GLU A 154 -8.87 4.01 -0.83
C GLU A 154 -9.51 3.18 -1.95
N GLU A 155 -9.24 3.52 -3.21
CA GLU A 155 -9.75 2.79 -4.37
C GLU A 155 -9.16 1.37 -4.44
N ALA A 156 -7.89 1.19 -4.10
CA ALA A 156 -7.25 -0.12 -4.06
C ALA A 156 -7.95 -1.06 -3.06
N TYR A 157 -8.28 -0.58 -1.86
CA TYR A 157 -9.08 -1.36 -0.90
C TYR A 157 -10.48 -1.66 -1.43
N ARG A 158 -11.15 -0.67 -2.03
CA ARG A 158 -12.49 -0.84 -2.61
C ARG A 158 -12.49 -1.90 -3.72
N VAL A 159 -11.50 -1.89 -4.59
CA VAL A 159 -11.34 -2.89 -5.66
C VAL A 159 -11.06 -4.27 -5.07
N SER A 160 -10.16 -4.35 -4.09
CA SER A 160 -9.84 -5.62 -3.40
C SER A 160 -11.08 -6.26 -2.78
N GLU A 161 -11.86 -5.50 -2.02
CA GLU A 161 -13.09 -5.97 -1.36
C GLU A 161 -14.18 -6.33 -2.37
N LYS A 162 -14.39 -5.48 -3.38
CA LYS A 162 -15.42 -5.71 -4.41
C LYS A 162 -15.22 -7.03 -5.17
N TRP A 163 -13.96 -7.36 -5.46
CA TRP A 163 -13.63 -8.51 -6.28
C TRP A 163 -13.02 -9.67 -5.47
N SER A 164 -12.91 -9.51 -4.14
CA SER A 164 -12.32 -10.50 -3.22
C SER A 164 -10.93 -10.97 -3.69
N THR A 165 -10.09 -10.03 -4.14
CA THR A 165 -8.77 -10.32 -4.69
C THR A 165 -7.71 -9.41 -4.06
N PRO A 166 -6.47 -9.89 -3.82
CA PRO A 166 -5.40 -8.98 -3.45
C PRO A 166 -5.12 -7.99 -4.58
N VAL A 167 -4.66 -6.81 -4.23
CA VAL A 167 -4.30 -5.74 -5.18
C VAL A 167 -2.81 -5.43 -5.03
N LEU A 168 -2.08 -5.36 -6.14
CA LEU A 168 -0.72 -4.85 -6.14
C LEU A 168 -0.74 -3.32 -6.23
N PHE A 169 -0.01 -2.65 -5.33
CA PHE A 169 0.23 -1.21 -5.35
C PHE A 169 1.70 -0.97 -5.64
N ARG A 170 2.00 -0.36 -6.79
CA ARG A 170 3.36 -0.27 -7.33
C ARG A 170 3.85 1.16 -7.44
N PRO A 171 4.32 1.81 -6.37
CA PRO A 171 5.02 3.08 -6.49
C PRO A 171 6.45 2.85 -6.98
N THR A 172 7.00 3.86 -7.67
CA THR A 172 8.44 3.89 -7.97
C THR A 172 9.21 4.68 -6.93
N THR A 173 10.54 4.51 -6.87
CA THR A 173 11.42 5.32 -6.01
C THR A 173 11.16 6.82 -6.13
N ARG A 174 10.90 7.31 -7.35
CA ARG A 174 10.58 8.73 -7.57
C ARG A 174 9.30 9.17 -6.89
N VAL A 175 8.28 8.33 -6.89
CA VAL A 175 7.02 8.59 -6.18
C VAL A 175 7.23 8.44 -4.68
N CYS A 176 7.87 7.35 -4.24
CA CYS A 176 8.11 7.07 -2.82
C CYS A 176 8.82 8.21 -2.10
N HIS A 177 9.88 8.76 -2.70
CA HIS A 177 10.74 9.78 -2.12
C HIS A 177 10.49 11.18 -2.67
N GLY A 178 9.61 11.35 -3.65
CA GLY A 178 9.14 12.65 -4.11
C GLY A 178 8.26 13.31 -3.06
N CYS A 179 8.35 14.64 -2.92
CA CYS A 179 7.52 15.40 -1.99
C CYS A 179 6.53 16.27 -2.75
N ALA A 180 5.32 16.38 -2.25
CA ALA A 180 4.26 17.20 -2.83
C ALA A 180 3.31 17.74 -1.75
N SER A 181 2.53 18.75 -2.13
CA SER A 181 1.42 19.24 -1.30
C SER A 181 0.17 18.40 -1.55
N VAL A 182 -0.09 17.43 -0.68
CA VAL A 182 -1.15 16.42 -0.79
C VAL A 182 -2.40 16.86 -0.04
N PRO A 183 -3.58 16.91 -0.70
CA PRO A 183 -4.86 17.15 -0.02
C PRO A 183 -5.28 15.87 0.72
N VAL A 184 -5.17 15.87 2.04
CA VAL A 184 -5.57 14.73 2.89
C VAL A 184 -6.89 15.00 3.60
N LYS A 185 -7.61 13.95 3.99
CA LYS A 185 -8.80 14.09 4.86
C LYS A 185 -8.39 14.82 6.14
N ALA A 186 -9.20 15.78 6.59
CA ALA A 186 -8.99 16.42 7.89
C ALA A 186 -9.27 15.38 8.98
N GLU A 187 -8.35 15.27 9.94
CA GLU A 187 -8.62 14.52 11.16
C GLU A 187 -9.68 15.31 11.95
N TYR A 188 -10.75 14.66 12.34
CA TYR A 188 -11.66 15.23 13.33
C TYR A 188 -11.07 14.92 14.70
N ASP A 189 -10.73 15.96 15.46
CA ASP A 189 -10.40 15.90 16.87
C ASP A 189 -11.62 15.33 17.68
#